data_0a28ecdae45508b27187967a3a1fa76d
#
_entry.id   0a28ecdae45508b27187967a3a1fa76d
#
_cell.length_a   1.000
_cell.length_b   1.000
_cell.length_c   1.000
_cell.angle_alpha   90.00
_cell.angle_beta   90.00
_cell.angle_gamma   90.00
#
_symmetry.space_group_name_H-M   'P 1'
#
loop_
_entity.id
_entity.type
_entity.pdbx_description
1 polymer ?
#
loop_
_entity_poly.entity_id
_entity_poly.type
_entity_poly.pdbx_seq_one_letter_code
_entity_poly.pdbx_strand_id
1 'polypeptide(L)'
;VTELFSEEGGGKTSIVYQLIGQCQKMGGIAILVETEDALDPVRAQTFGADLESVVLIEPDNMEDALDQMGTAIDSLPKDAGPILLAWDSLAATPTKKELEAGLVGGGAIADRARLLSRACRVLGNIVSGSRVAMLIVNQTRTKMGVMFGDPTTTPGGQGVKFLSSLRLKISGGKAHKGDHGDHLAKDVLIHAVKNRMGPPWRKCRVRLNYETGWDNEWTVLDFGKERDILKPRSRGKGAYDEVLAAMEWESDD
;
A
#
# COMPACT_ATOMS: atom_id res chain seq x y z
N VAL A 1 1.77 -10.24 4.86
CA VAL A 1 2.46 -9.17 4.10
C VAL A 1 1.65 -8.81 2.87
N THR A 2 1.46 -7.51 2.65
CA THR A 2 0.79 -6.95 1.48
C THR A 2 1.79 -6.13 0.66
N GLU A 3 1.86 -6.34 -0.65
CA GLU A 3 2.57 -5.44 -1.57
C GLU A 3 1.56 -4.55 -2.30
N LEU A 4 1.76 -3.25 -2.20
CA LEU A 4 0.98 -2.21 -2.87
C LEU A 4 1.86 -1.57 -3.95
N PHE A 5 1.44 -1.59 -5.21
CA PHE A 5 2.29 -1.09 -6.29
C PHE A 5 1.52 -0.37 -7.39
N SER A 6 2.12 0.69 -7.91
CA SER A 6 1.57 1.47 -9.03
C SER A 6 2.67 2.25 -9.73
N GLU A 7 2.31 2.96 -10.78
CA GLU A 7 3.08 4.09 -11.28
C GLU A 7 3.12 5.23 -10.24
N GLU A 8 3.98 6.20 -10.47
CA GLU A 8 4.06 7.40 -9.66
C GLU A 8 2.71 8.15 -9.64
N GLY A 9 2.41 8.84 -8.54
CA GLY A 9 1.14 9.55 -8.39
C GLY A 9 -0.10 8.65 -8.30
N GLY A 10 0.05 7.32 -8.17
CA GLY A 10 -1.07 6.37 -8.09
C GLY A 10 -1.91 6.45 -6.81
N GLY A 11 -1.45 7.13 -5.75
CA GLY A 11 -2.16 7.24 -4.46
C GLY A 11 -1.69 6.22 -3.42
N LYS A 12 -0.51 5.61 -3.59
CA LYS A 12 0.06 4.62 -2.65
C LYS A 12 0.21 5.18 -1.24
N THR A 13 0.91 6.30 -1.10
CA THR A 13 1.14 6.98 0.19
C THR A 13 -0.17 7.40 0.86
N SER A 14 -1.20 7.79 0.08
CA SER A 14 -2.53 8.09 0.63
C SER A 14 -3.20 6.85 1.26
N ILE A 15 -2.96 5.66 0.71
CA ILE A 15 -3.41 4.40 1.32
C ILE A 15 -2.59 4.09 2.56
N VAL A 16 -1.27 4.34 2.56
CA VAL A 16 -0.42 4.18 3.76
C VAL A 16 -0.97 5.04 4.90
N TYR A 17 -1.22 6.33 4.67
CA TYR A 17 -1.77 7.22 5.69
C TYR A 17 -3.15 6.75 6.19
N GLN A 18 -4.03 6.33 5.29
CA GLN A 18 -5.33 5.76 5.68
C GLN A 18 -5.18 4.56 6.62
N LEU A 19 -4.26 3.64 6.30
CA LEU A 19 -4.02 2.44 7.11
C LEU A 19 -3.37 2.79 8.46
N ILE A 20 -2.45 3.77 8.49
CA ILE A 20 -1.90 4.30 9.73
C ILE A 20 -3.02 4.83 10.62
N GLY A 21 -3.88 5.70 10.08
CA GLY A 21 -5.01 6.25 10.83
C GLY A 21 -5.98 5.18 11.33
N GLN A 22 -6.25 4.13 10.54
CA GLN A 22 -7.09 3.02 11.00
C GLN A 22 -6.40 2.20 12.10
N CYS A 23 -5.10 1.92 11.98
CA CYS A 23 -4.33 1.25 13.01
C CYS A 23 -4.39 2.02 14.34
N GLN A 24 -4.17 3.33 14.31
CA GLN A 24 -4.23 4.21 15.46
C GLN A 24 -5.62 4.23 16.10
N LYS A 25 -6.70 4.30 15.30
CA LYS A 25 -8.10 4.23 15.79
C LYS A 25 -8.42 2.91 16.51
N MET A 26 -7.74 1.83 16.14
CA MET A 26 -7.87 0.53 16.81
C MET A 26 -6.99 0.41 18.07
N GLY A 27 -6.32 1.48 18.50
CA GLY A 27 -5.37 1.47 19.60
C GLY A 27 -4.07 0.74 19.25
N GLY A 28 -3.76 0.62 17.95
CA GLY A 28 -2.56 -0.05 17.46
C GLY A 28 -1.36 0.88 17.33
N ILE A 29 -0.21 0.29 17.03
CA ILE A 29 1.06 0.99 16.80
C ILE A 29 1.37 0.98 15.31
N ALA A 30 1.63 2.15 14.73
CA ALA A 30 2.08 2.29 13.35
C ALA A 30 3.57 2.59 13.31
N ILE A 31 4.30 1.81 12.50
CA ILE A 31 5.71 2.00 12.19
C ILE A 31 5.78 2.35 10.71
N LEU A 32 6.37 3.48 10.37
CA LEU A 32 6.57 3.92 8.99
C LEU A 32 8.06 3.99 8.67
N VAL A 33 8.48 3.19 7.71
CA VAL A 33 9.81 3.30 7.10
C VAL A 33 9.65 4.19 5.87
N GLU A 34 10.18 5.40 5.98
CA GLU A 34 10.08 6.45 4.98
C GLU A 34 11.43 6.62 4.27
N THR A 35 11.42 6.64 2.94
CA THR A 35 12.63 6.69 2.12
C THR A 35 12.50 7.56 0.87
N GLU A 36 11.43 8.34 0.77
CA GLU A 36 11.18 9.23 -0.37
C GLU A 36 11.33 10.72 0.03
N ASP A 37 11.62 11.03 1.31
CA ASP A 37 11.65 12.41 1.85
C ASP A 37 10.37 13.19 1.52
N ALA A 38 9.23 12.52 1.57
CA ALA A 38 7.95 13.04 1.06
C ALA A 38 6.83 13.06 2.11
N LEU A 39 7.19 13.12 3.40
CA LEU A 39 6.20 13.23 4.47
C LEU A 39 5.45 14.56 4.39
N ASP A 40 4.14 14.48 4.37
CA ASP A 40 3.24 15.63 4.39
C ASP A 40 2.24 15.47 5.57
N PRO A 41 2.49 16.16 6.70
CA PRO A 41 1.63 16.05 7.88
C PRO A 41 0.19 16.51 7.64
N VAL A 42 -0.01 17.54 6.83
CA VAL A 42 -1.35 18.05 6.49
C VAL A 42 -2.11 17.02 5.69
N ARG A 43 -1.44 16.43 4.71
CA ARG A 43 -2.02 15.37 3.90
C ARG A 43 -2.26 14.10 4.73
N ALA A 44 -1.33 13.71 5.60
CA ALA A 44 -1.51 12.57 6.50
C ALA A 44 -2.76 12.73 7.37
N GLN A 45 -2.95 13.91 7.94
CA GLN A 45 -4.14 14.26 8.73
C GLN A 45 -5.44 14.15 7.93
N THR A 46 -5.44 14.57 6.66
CA THR A 46 -6.60 14.42 5.75
C THR A 46 -7.03 12.96 5.61
N PHE A 47 -6.08 12.01 5.65
CA PHE A 47 -6.35 10.57 5.63
C PHE A 47 -6.52 9.96 7.01
N GLY A 48 -6.53 10.78 8.06
CA GLY A 48 -6.77 10.39 9.45
C GLY A 48 -5.55 9.82 10.18
N ALA A 49 -4.34 9.95 9.61
CA ALA A 49 -3.10 9.59 10.28
C ALA A 49 -2.57 10.74 11.12
N ASP A 50 -2.19 10.43 12.36
CA ASP A 50 -1.41 11.30 13.24
C ASP A 50 0.06 10.88 13.17
N LEU A 51 0.89 11.67 12.47
CA LEU A 51 2.31 11.35 12.31
C LEU A 51 3.12 11.55 13.61
N GLU A 52 2.65 12.35 14.57
CA GLU A 52 3.33 12.52 15.86
C GLU A 52 3.28 11.24 16.71
N SER A 53 2.26 10.39 16.46
CA SER A 53 2.08 9.11 17.12
C SER A 53 2.59 7.91 16.31
N VAL A 54 3.40 8.16 15.27
CA VAL A 54 4.01 7.11 14.43
C VAL A 54 5.46 6.87 14.86
N VAL A 55 5.88 5.61 14.91
CA VAL A 55 7.30 5.27 14.98
C VAL A 55 7.88 5.45 13.59
N LEU A 56 8.57 6.57 13.38
CA LEU A 56 9.20 6.90 12.10
C LEU A 56 10.61 6.31 12.03
N ILE A 57 10.93 5.66 10.92
CA ILE A 57 12.26 5.14 10.58
C ILE A 57 12.66 5.77 9.25
N GLU A 58 13.75 6.55 9.27
CA GLU A 58 14.35 7.20 8.10
C GLU A 58 15.74 6.60 7.86
N PRO A 59 15.85 5.48 7.16
CA PRO A 59 17.11 4.75 7.02
C PRO A 59 17.95 5.31 5.87
N ASP A 60 19.26 5.30 6.02
CA ASP A 60 20.20 5.70 4.96
C ASP A 60 20.20 4.71 3.77
N ASN A 61 19.91 3.44 4.06
CA ASN A 61 19.97 2.36 3.07
C ASN A 61 19.08 1.17 3.47
N MET A 62 18.99 0.20 2.58
CA MET A 62 18.11 -0.96 2.74
C MET A 62 18.53 -1.89 3.89
N GLU A 63 19.81 -2.09 4.10
CA GLU A 63 20.35 -2.89 5.19
C GLU A 63 20.01 -2.27 6.54
N ASP A 64 20.17 -0.96 6.64
CA ASP A 64 19.82 -0.17 7.82
C ASP A 64 18.30 -0.18 8.07
N ALA A 65 17.48 -0.04 7.02
CA ALA A 65 16.02 -0.18 7.13
C ALA A 65 15.63 -1.53 7.75
N LEU A 66 16.24 -2.62 7.29
CA LEU A 66 15.94 -3.97 7.78
C LEU A 66 16.34 -4.16 9.23
N ASP A 67 17.51 -3.64 9.65
CA ASP A 67 17.99 -3.74 11.01
C ASP A 67 17.13 -2.89 11.97
N GLN A 68 16.75 -1.68 11.57
CA GLN A 68 15.87 -0.80 12.37
C GLN A 68 14.45 -1.36 12.47
N MET A 69 13.89 -1.93 11.41
CA MET A 69 12.57 -2.60 11.45
C MET A 69 12.58 -3.76 12.46
N GLY A 70 13.63 -4.60 12.44
CA GLY A 70 13.80 -5.70 13.39
C GLY A 70 13.83 -5.19 14.82
N THR A 71 14.68 -4.20 15.10
CA THR A 71 14.82 -3.57 16.42
C THR A 71 13.51 -2.96 16.91
N ALA A 72 12.79 -2.23 16.03
CA ALA A 72 11.52 -1.63 16.38
C ALA A 72 10.49 -2.70 16.78
N ILE A 73 10.35 -3.77 16.02
CA ILE A 73 9.42 -4.87 16.31
C ILE A 73 9.77 -5.57 17.62
N ASP A 74 11.05 -5.86 17.84
CA ASP A 74 11.52 -6.55 19.06
C ASP A 74 11.34 -5.70 20.31
N SER A 75 11.28 -4.37 20.17
CA SER A 75 11.09 -3.41 21.27
C SER A 75 9.62 -3.21 21.64
N LEU A 76 8.67 -3.73 20.86
CA LEU A 76 7.25 -3.53 21.11
C LEU A 76 6.77 -4.35 22.32
N PRO A 77 5.81 -3.81 23.10
CA PRO A 77 5.17 -4.56 24.17
C PRO A 77 4.51 -5.84 23.66
N LYS A 78 4.64 -6.93 24.40
CA LYS A 78 4.04 -8.23 24.00
C LYS A 78 2.52 -8.21 23.93
N ASP A 79 1.90 -7.31 24.67
CA ASP A 79 0.47 -7.04 24.74
C ASP A 79 0.03 -5.85 23.86
N ALA A 80 0.94 -5.33 23.02
CA ALA A 80 0.59 -4.29 22.05
C ALA A 80 -0.60 -4.72 21.20
N GLY A 81 -1.45 -3.75 20.87
CA GLY A 81 -2.57 -3.92 19.97
C GLY A 81 -2.12 -4.33 18.54
N PRO A 82 -2.94 -4.12 17.52
CA PRO A 82 -2.53 -4.37 16.15
C PRO A 82 -1.33 -3.49 15.78
N ILE A 83 -0.38 -4.07 15.05
CA ILE A 83 0.83 -3.36 14.62
C ILE A 83 0.81 -3.27 13.10
N LEU A 84 0.95 -2.06 12.58
CA LEU A 84 1.17 -1.79 11.16
C LEU A 84 2.64 -1.42 10.94
N LEU A 85 3.33 -2.16 10.09
CA LEU A 85 4.64 -1.80 9.57
C LEU A 85 4.49 -1.47 8.09
N ALA A 86 4.64 -0.20 7.73
CA ALA A 86 4.59 0.26 6.35
C ALA A 86 5.99 0.69 5.88
N TRP A 87 6.41 0.24 4.69
CA TRP A 87 7.65 0.64 4.04
C TRP A 87 7.33 1.41 2.75
N ASP A 88 7.48 2.72 2.77
CA ASP A 88 7.20 3.64 1.66
C ASP A 88 8.47 4.42 1.25
N SER A 89 9.22 3.99 0.24
CA SER A 89 8.97 2.82 -0.58
C SER A 89 10.23 1.93 -0.71
N LEU A 90 10.00 0.64 -0.89
CA LEU A 90 11.07 -0.31 -1.19
C LEU A 90 11.87 0.07 -2.44
N ALA A 91 11.20 0.65 -3.43
CA ALA A 91 11.80 1.04 -4.70
C ALA A 91 12.81 2.18 -4.57
N ALA A 92 12.55 3.13 -3.67
CA ALA A 92 13.39 4.30 -3.44
C ALA A 92 14.62 3.99 -2.57
N THR A 93 14.54 2.98 -1.69
CA THR A 93 15.60 2.66 -0.74
C THR A 93 16.85 2.10 -1.44
N PRO A 94 18.01 2.77 -1.43
CA PRO A 94 19.25 2.23 -2.01
C PRO A 94 19.84 1.14 -1.11
N THR A 95 20.67 0.26 -1.65
CA THR A 95 21.54 -0.63 -0.85
C THR A 95 22.84 0.09 -0.47
N LYS A 96 23.54 -0.37 0.58
CA LYS A 96 24.87 0.14 0.92
C LYS A 96 25.83 0.09 -0.27
N LYS A 97 25.78 -1.00 -1.02
CA LYS A 97 26.61 -1.19 -2.22
C LYS A 97 26.28 -0.22 -3.36
N GLU A 98 25.01 0.14 -3.51
CA GLU A 98 24.59 1.17 -4.48
C GLU A 98 25.15 2.54 -4.07
N LEU A 99 25.13 2.88 -2.78
CA LEU A 99 25.70 4.12 -2.27
C LEU A 99 27.24 4.16 -2.42
N GLU A 100 27.93 3.07 -2.09
CA GLU A 100 29.38 2.95 -2.23
C GLU A 100 29.84 3.00 -3.69
N ALA A 101 29.09 2.43 -4.62
CA ALA A 101 29.38 2.45 -6.05
C ALA A 101 29.24 3.84 -6.69
N GLY A 102 28.52 4.76 -6.03
CA GLY A 102 28.27 6.10 -6.52
C GLY A 102 27.46 6.14 -7.83
N LEU A 103 27.44 7.31 -8.48
CA LEU A 103 26.61 7.57 -9.66
C LEU A 103 27.00 6.76 -10.92
N VAL A 104 28.17 6.19 -10.96
CA VAL A 104 28.75 5.54 -12.17
C VAL A 104 28.86 4.01 -12.02
N GLY A 105 28.56 3.46 -10.84
CA GLY A 105 28.72 2.03 -10.54
C GLY A 105 27.65 1.15 -11.19
N GLY A 106 28.06 0.26 -12.10
CA GLY A 106 27.20 -0.78 -12.66
C GLY A 106 27.26 -2.08 -11.87
N GLY A 107 26.16 -2.86 -11.83
CA GLY A 107 26.15 -4.22 -11.25
C GLY A 107 25.31 -4.41 -9.97
N ALA A 108 24.80 -3.34 -9.38
CA ALA A 108 24.05 -3.38 -8.12
C ALA A 108 22.67 -4.09 -8.19
N ILE A 109 22.09 -4.27 -9.36
CA ILE A 109 20.72 -4.83 -9.51
C ILE A 109 20.64 -6.28 -9.00
N ALA A 110 21.65 -7.11 -9.30
CA ALA A 110 21.67 -8.51 -8.86
C ALA A 110 21.89 -8.63 -7.35
N ASP A 111 22.70 -7.76 -6.78
CA ASP A 111 22.99 -7.74 -5.34
C ASP A 111 21.77 -7.26 -4.55
N ARG A 112 21.08 -6.23 -5.04
CA ARG A 112 19.80 -5.79 -4.49
C ARG A 112 18.77 -6.92 -4.47
N ALA A 113 18.65 -7.68 -5.57
CA ALA A 113 17.71 -8.80 -5.63
C ALA A 113 18.08 -9.92 -4.65
N ARG A 114 19.38 -10.20 -4.44
CA ARG A 114 19.87 -11.18 -3.45
C ARG A 114 19.60 -10.73 -2.02
N LEU A 115 19.90 -9.45 -1.71
CA LEU A 115 19.62 -8.86 -0.40
C LEU A 115 18.14 -8.96 -0.07
N LEU A 116 17.27 -8.51 -0.98
CA LEU A 116 15.82 -8.57 -0.79
C LEU A 116 15.29 -10.00 -0.66
N SER A 117 15.84 -10.95 -1.41
CA SER A 117 15.44 -12.35 -1.28
C SER A 117 15.82 -12.94 0.09
N ARG A 118 16.94 -12.52 0.67
CA ARG A 118 17.35 -12.88 2.03
C ARG A 118 16.46 -12.17 3.06
N ALA A 119 16.27 -10.86 2.92
CA ALA A 119 15.44 -10.05 3.79
C ALA A 119 13.99 -10.55 3.85
N CYS A 120 13.41 -10.92 2.72
CA CYS A 120 12.06 -11.48 2.66
C CYS A 120 11.89 -12.75 3.51
N ARG A 121 12.92 -13.60 3.61
CA ARG A 121 12.86 -14.78 4.49
C ARG A 121 12.87 -14.39 5.96
N VAL A 122 13.71 -13.42 6.34
CA VAL A 122 13.79 -12.93 7.73
C VAL A 122 12.51 -12.20 8.11
N LEU A 123 12.07 -11.25 7.31
CA LEU A 123 10.82 -10.52 7.54
C LEU A 123 9.60 -11.43 7.57
N GLY A 124 9.56 -12.46 6.72
CA GLY A 124 8.50 -13.47 6.74
C GLY A 124 8.40 -14.17 8.08
N ASN A 125 9.53 -14.53 8.69
CA ASN A 125 9.56 -15.16 10.02
C ASN A 125 9.13 -14.18 11.13
N ILE A 126 9.63 -12.95 11.09
CA ILE A 126 9.27 -11.91 12.07
C ILE A 126 7.76 -11.65 12.02
N VAL A 127 7.21 -11.42 10.83
CA VAL A 127 5.78 -11.12 10.65
C VAL A 127 4.89 -12.32 10.98
N SER A 128 5.29 -13.55 10.64
CA SER A 128 4.49 -14.76 10.92
C SER A 128 4.39 -15.11 12.40
N GLY A 129 5.40 -14.74 13.18
CA GLY A 129 5.43 -14.96 14.64
C GLY A 129 4.85 -13.81 15.47
N SER A 130 4.38 -12.74 14.83
CA SER A 130 3.96 -11.51 15.50
C SER A 130 2.57 -11.04 15.03
N ARG A 131 2.00 -10.05 15.73
CA ARG A 131 0.75 -9.36 15.34
C ARG A 131 0.99 -8.23 14.33
N VAL A 132 2.05 -8.31 13.53
CA VAL A 132 2.43 -7.28 12.57
C VAL A 132 1.76 -7.48 11.23
N ALA A 133 0.98 -6.51 10.81
CA ALA A 133 0.55 -6.35 9.41
C ALA A 133 1.61 -5.56 8.66
N MET A 134 2.32 -6.19 7.72
CA MET A 134 3.36 -5.51 6.93
C MET A 134 2.82 -5.09 5.57
N LEU A 135 3.00 -3.81 5.24
CA LEU A 135 2.73 -3.22 3.94
C LEU A 135 4.04 -2.79 3.28
N ILE A 136 4.28 -3.28 2.07
CA ILE A 136 5.42 -2.88 1.23
C ILE A 136 4.87 -2.06 0.07
N VAL A 137 5.25 -0.81 0.00
CA VAL A 137 4.95 0.07 -1.13
C VAL A 137 6.04 -0.08 -2.19
N ASN A 138 5.61 -0.19 -3.45
CA ASN A 138 6.53 -0.40 -4.55
C ASN A 138 6.11 0.42 -5.78
N GLN A 139 7.07 0.73 -6.64
CA GLN A 139 6.81 1.38 -7.92
C GLN A 139 6.82 0.35 -9.04
N THR A 140 6.04 0.58 -10.07
CA THR A 140 6.08 -0.25 -11.28
C THR A 140 7.21 0.16 -12.19
N ARG A 141 7.79 -0.81 -12.87
CA ARG A 141 8.75 -0.60 -13.96
C ARG A 141 8.34 -1.41 -15.16
N THR A 142 8.59 -0.92 -16.35
CA THR A 142 8.33 -1.63 -17.58
C THR A 142 9.53 -2.50 -17.93
N LYS A 143 9.30 -3.79 -18.16
CA LYS A 143 10.33 -4.70 -18.73
C LYS A 143 10.47 -4.42 -20.22
N MET A 144 11.67 -4.10 -20.65
CA MET A 144 11.98 -4.01 -22.08
C MET A 144 11.93 -5.40 -22.74
N GLY A 145 11.47 -5.47 -23.99
CA GLY A 145 11.46 -6.71 -24.79
C GLY A 145 10.29 -7.66 -24.55
N VAL A 146 9.29 -7.28 -23.75
CA VAL A 146 8.05 -8.07 -23.60
C VAL A 146 7.09 -7.72 -24.73
N MET A 147 6.95 -8.61 -25.71
CA MET A 147 6.03 -8.39 -26.86
C MET A 147 4.59 -8.83 -26.57
N PHE A 148 4.35 -9.71 -25.58
CA PHE A 148 3.02 -10.23 -25.22
C PHE A 148 2.86 -10.27 -23.69
N GLY A 149 1.65 -9.97 -23.20
CA GLY A 149 1.31 -9.95 -21.78
C GLY A 149 1.58 -8.60 -21.09
N ASP A 150 1.43 -8.55 -19.76
CA ASP A 150 1.68 -7.34 -18.96
C ASP A 150 3.20 -7.14 -18.77
N PRO A 151 3.80 -6.10 -19.36
CA PRO A 151 5.23 -5.81 -19.19
C PRO A 151 5.56 -5.25 -17.81
N THR A 152 4.57 -4.99 -16.96
CA THR A 152 4.75 -4.36 -15.67
C THR A 152 5.47 -5.28 -14.69
N THR A 153 6.50 -4.79 -14.05
CA THR A 153 7.22 -5.47 -12.96
C THR A 153 7.46 -4.53 -11.79
N THR A 154 7.78 -5.09 -10.64
CA THR A 154 8.16 -4.32 -9.45
C THR A 154 9.61 -4.64 -9.06
N PRO A 155 10.39 -3.67 -8.51
CA PRO A 155 11.66 -3.93 -7.85
C PRO A 155 11.54 -4.99 -6.75
N GLY A 156 12.66 -5.64 -6.43
CA GLY A 156 12.69 -6.69 -5.40
C GLY A 156 12.59 -8.11 -5.92
N GLY A 157 12.50 -8.29 -7.24
CA GLY A 157 12.55 -9.61 -7.89
C GLY A 157 11.41 -10.53 -7.44
N GLN A 158 11.70 -11.83 -7.37
CA GLN A 158 10.72 -12.84 -6.96
C GLN A 158 10.51 -12.89 -5.43
N GLY A 159 11.49 -12.43 -4.63
CA GLY A 159 11.42 -12.50 -3.17
C GLY A 159 10.19 -11.80 -2.59
N VAL A 160 9.96 -10.53 -2.94
CA VAL A 160 8.80 -9.76 -2.49
C VAL A 160 7.48 -10.38 -2.97
N LYS A 161 7.45 -10.85 -4.22
CA LYS A 161 6.26 -11.51 -4.79
C LYS A 161 5.89 -12.80 -4.07
N PHE A 162 6.88 -13.58 -3.62
CA PHE A 162 6.64 -14.80 -2.86
C PHE A 162 6.25 -14.51 -1.40
N LEU A 163 6.90 -13.54 -0.76
CA LEU A 163 6.60 -13.12 0.60
C LEU A 163 5.16 -12.62 0.72
N SER A 164 4.72 -11.78 -0.20
CA SER A 164 3.40 -11.15 -0.15
C SER A 164 2.27 -12.18 -0.28
N SER A 165 1.37 -12.18 0.70
CA SER A 165 0.10 -12.95 0.64
C SER A 165 -0.93 -12.24 -0.22
N LEU A 166 -0.91 -10.91 -0.21
CA LEU A 166 -1.77 -10.05 -1.02
C LEU A 166 -0.91 -9.11 -1.87
N ARG A 167 -1.23 -8.96 -3.14
CA ARG A 167 -0.59 -7.99 -4.04
C ARG A 167 -1.65 -7.16 -4.73
N LEU A 168 -1.62 -5.86 -4.48
CA LEU A 168 -2.58 -4.88 -4.98
C LEU A 168 -1.91 -3.97 -6.01
N LYS A 169 -2.34 -4.09 -7.26
CA LYS A 169 -1.97 -3.15 -8.32
C LYS A 169 -2.94 -1.97 -8.29
N ILE A 170 -2.41 -0.77 -8.12
CA ILE A 170 -3.18 0.45 -8.23
C ILE A 170 -2.99 1.03 -9.62
N SER A 171 -4.08 1.41 -10.25
CA SER A 171 -4.08 2.08 -11.55
C SER A 171 -4.91 3.34 -11.46
N GLY A 172 -4.43 4.41 -12.11
CA GLY A 172 -5.19 5.63 -12.25
C GLY A 172 -6.44 5.40 -13.12
N GLY A 173 -7.48 6.17 -12.85
CA GLY A 173 -8.72 6.19 -13.59
C GLY A 173 -9.11 7.60 -13.99
N LYS A 174 -10.41 7.86 -14.07
CA LYS A 174 -10.96 9.15 -14.50
C LYS A 174 -10.64 10.25 -13.48
N ALA A 175 -10.08 11.36 -13.97
CA ALA A 175 -9.93 12.57 -13.18
C ALA A 175 -11.25 13.38 -13.18
N HIS A 176 -11.58 13.96 -12.04
CA HIS A 176 -12.73 14.83 -11.84
C HIS A 176 -12.22 16.25 -11.61
N LYS A 177 -12.70 17.18 -12.42
CA LYS A 177 -12.28 18.58 -12.41
C LYS A 177 -13.43 19.48 -11.97
N GLY A 178 -13.10 20.55 -11.26
CA GLY A 178 -13.99 21.65 -10.96
C GLY A 178 -14.21 22.58 -12.17
N ASP A 179 -15.06 23.57 -11.99
CA ASP A 179 -15.45 24.52 -13.04
C ASP A 179 -14.26 25.35 -13.58
N HIS A 180 -13.22 25.53 -12.78
CA HIS A 180 -12.00 26.24 -13.17
C HIS A 180 -10.87 25.33 -13.68
N GLY A 181 -11.16 24.03 -13.86
CA GLY A 181 -10.19 23.05 -14.35
C GLY A 181 -9.33 22.40 -13.28
N ASP A 182 -9.48 22.80 -12.03
CA ASP A 182 -8.77 22.23 -10.88
C ASP A 182 -9.13 20.75 -10.69
N HIS A 183 -8.13 19.94 -10.38
CA HIS A 183 -8.35 18.53 -10.11
C HIS A 183 -8.90 18.35 -8.69
N LEU A 184 -10.18 18.00 -8.55
CA LEU A 184 -10.86 17.80 -7.26
C LEU A 184 -10.73 16.37 -6.76
N ALA A 185 -10.84 15.40 -7.66
CA ALA A 185 -10.79 13.98 -7.32
C ALA A 185 -10.30 13.14 -8.51
N LYS A 186 -9.94 11.89 -8.22
CA LYS A 186 -9.72 10.88 -9.26
C LYS A 186 -10.30 9.54 -8.84
N ASP A 187 -10.81 8.79 -9.81
CA ASP A 187 -11.12 7.38 -9.61
C ASP A 187 -9.82 6.57 -9.66
N VAL A 188 -9.70 5.58 -8.82
CA VAL A 188 -8.54 4.70 -8.70
C VAL A 188 -9.04 3.27 -8.77
N LEU A 189 -8.44 2.45 -9.63
CA LEU A 189 -8.73 1.04 -9.71
C LEU A 189 -7.71 0.26 -8.88
N ILE A 190 -8.18 -0.50 -7.90
CA ILE A 190 -7.38 -1.43 -7.11
C ILE A 190 -7.66 -2.85 -7.62
N HIS A 191 -6.61 -3.56 -7.99
CA HIS A 191 -6.67 -4.90 -8.54
C HIS A 191 -5.83 -5.87 -7.70
N ALA A 192 -6.47 -6.86 -7.08
CA ALA A 192 -5.82 -7.92 -6.32
C ALA A 192 -5.22 -8.97 -7.26
N VAL A 193 -4.01 -8.71 -7.77
CA VAL A 193 -3.32 -9.61 -8.72
C VAL A 193 -2.81 -10.91 -8.08
N LYS A 194 -2.70 -10.94 -6.75
CA LYS A 194 -2.43 -12.12 -5.93
C LYS A 194 -3.22 -12.00 -4.64
N ASN A 195 -3.90 -13.05 -4.26
CA ASN A 195 -4.56 -13.17 -2.97
C ASN A 195 -4.47 -14.63 -2.50
N ARG A 196 -3.79 -14.87 -1.36
CA ARG A 196 -3.70 -16.18 -0.73
C ARG A 196 -4.82 -16.46 0.28
N MET A 197 -5.56 -15.41 0.66
CA MET A 197 -6.62 -15.47 1.66
C MET A 197 -8.01 -15.57 1.04
N GLY A 198 -8.12 -15.47 -0.30
CA GLY A 198 -9.37 -15.51 -1.02
C GLY A 198 -9.17 -15.45 -2.53
N PRO A 199 -10.23 -15.27 -3.34
CA PRO A 199 -10.15 -15.24 -4.79
C PRO A 199 -9.23 -14.12 -5.29
N PRO A 200 -8.24 -14.43 -6.13
CA PRO A 200 -7.43 -13.41 -6.82
C PRO A 200 -8.24 -12.72 -7.93
N TRP A 201 -7.64 -11.71 -8.54
CA TRP A 201 -8.16 -10.98 -9.72
C TRP A 201 -9.38 -10.11 -9.46
N ARG A 202 -9.85 -9.99 -8.21
CA ARG A 202 -10.90 -9.05 -7.86
C ARG A 202 -10.42 -7.61 -8.07
N LYS A 203 -11.34 -6.77 -8.52
CA LYS A 203 -11.11 -5.35 -8.77
C LYS A 203 -12.14 -4.53 -8.00
N CYS A 204 -11.72 -3.37 -7.53
CA CYS A 204 -12.59 -2.38 -6.91
C CYS A 204 -12.19 -1.00 -7.40
N ARG A 205 -13.17 -0.17 -7.74
CA ARG A 205 -12.94 1.26 -7.96
C ARG A 205 -13.14 2.00 -6.65
N VAL A 206 -12.24 2.91 -6.35
CA VAL A 206 -12.31 3.80 -5.20
C VAL A 206 -12.12 5.22 -5.68
N ARG A 207 -12.70 6.21 -5.00
CA ARG A 207 -12.52 7.62 -5.34
C ARG A 207 -11.61 8.28 -4.33
N LEU A 208 -10.55 8.91 -4.82
CA LEU A 208 -9.66 9.75 -4.06
C LEU A 208 -10.04 11.22 -4.30
N ASN A 209 -10.59 11.87 -3.29
CA ASN A 209 -10.77 13.31 -3.24
C ASN A 209 -9.51 13.94 -2.67
N TYR A 210 -9.00 15.00 -3.31
CA TYR A 210 -7.73 15.60 -2.90
C TYR A 210 -7.82 16.43 -1.63
N GLU A 211 -9.01 16.90 -1.25
CA GLU A 211 -9.25 17.69 -0.04
C GLU A 211 -9.71 16.84 1.14
N THR A 212 -10.57 15.84 0.89
CA THR A 212 -11.25 15.10 1.97
C THR A 212 -10.79 13.65 2.13
N GLY A 213 -9.87 13.19 1.25
CA GLY A 213 -9.37 11.81 1.30
C GLY A 213 -10.23 10.83 0.50
N TRP A 214 -10.27 9.58 0.95
CA TRP A 214 -11.02 8.52 0.25
C TRP A 214 -12.53 8.67 0.45
N ASP A 215 -13.27 8.74 -0.65
CA ASP A 215 -14.74 8.82 -0.66
C ASP A 215 -15.34 7.42 -0.51
N ASN A 216 -15.56 7.00 0.73
CA ASN A 216 -16.10 5.69 1.05
C ASN A 216 -17.56 5.55 0.59
N GLU A 217 -18.38 6.61 0.68
CA GLU A 217 -19.77 6.56 0.26
C GLU A 217 -19.84 6.30 -1.24
N TRP A 218 -19.13 7.06 -2.04
CA TRP A 218 -19.07 6.83 -3.48
C TRP A 218 -18.58 5.42 -3.82
N THR A 219 -17.53 4.96 -3.13
CA THR A 219 -16.91 3.65 -3.36
C THR A 219 -17.90 2.51 -3.13
N VAL A 220 -18.64 2.54 -2.02
CA VAL A 220 -19.65 1.52 -1.68
C VAL A 220 -20.82 1.55 -2.67
N LEU A 221 -21.33 2.74 -3.01
CA LEU A 221 -22.40 2.90 -3.98
C LEU A 221 -22.02 2.46 -5.39
N ASP A 222 -20.77 2.72 -5.80
CA ASP A 222 -20.25 2.28 -7.10
C ASP A 222 -20.13 0.75 -7.15
N PHE A 223 -19.61 0.13 -6.10
CA PHE A 223 -19.54 -1.32 -5.95
C PHE A 223 -20.94 -1.96 -6.00
N GLY A 224 -21.91 -1.40 -5.28
CA GLY A 224 -23.27 -1.91 -5.28
C GLY A 224 -23.95 -1.85 -6.66
N LYS A 225 -23.63 -0.84 -7.46
CA LYS A 225 -24.11 -0.73 -8.85
C LYS A 225 -23.41 -1.73 -9.77
N GLU A 226 -22.12 -1.96 -9.60
CA GLU A 226 -21.37 -2.94 -10.38
C GLU A 226 -21.81 -4.39 -10.11
N ARG A 227 -22.39 -4.64 -8.93
CA ARG A 227 -22.89 -5.96 -8.49
C ARG A 227 -24.38 -6.14 -8.65
N ASP A 228 -25.08 -5.18 -9.28
CA ASP A 228 -26.54 -5.17 -9.46
C ASP A 228 -27.35 -5.22 -8.14
N ILE A 229 -26.71 -4.91 -7.00
CA ILE A 229 -27.36 -4.72 -5.71
C ILE A 229 -28.21 -3.44 -5.77
N LEU A 230 -27.68 -2.40 -6.40
CA LEU A 230 -28.32 -1.10 -6.54
C LEU A 230 -28.70 -0.79 -7.98
N LYS A 231 -29.84 -0.08 -8.16
CA LYS A 231 -30.14 0.55 -9.45
C LYS A 231 -29.17 1.66 -9.78
N PRO A 232 -28.88 1.96 -11.07
CA PRO A 232 -27.88 2.95 -11.48
C PRO A 232 -28.06 4.35 -10.88
N ARG A 233 -29.27 4.75 -10.51
CA ARG A 233 -29.60 6.06 -9.94
C ARG A 233 -29.72 6.08 -8.42
N SER A 234 -29.55 4.93 -7.75
CA SER A 234 -29.60 4.86 -6.28
C SER A 234 -28.47 5.69 -5.64
N ARG A 235 -28.79 6.41 -4.57
CA ARG A 235 -27.85 7.28 -3.83
C ARG A 235 -28.34 7.50 -2.41
N GLY A 236 -27.46 8.09 -1.58
CA GLY A 236 -27.74 8.46 -0.20
C GLY A 236 -27.67 7.29 0.77
N LYS A 237 -27.86 7.60 2.04
CA LYS A 237 -27.61 6.69 3.16
C LYS A 237 -28.37 5.35 3.04
N GLY A 238 -29.63 5.35 2.63
CA GLY A 238 -30.39 4.11 2.49
C GLY A 238 -29.80 3.15 1.45
N ALA A 239 -29.32 3.66 0.32
CA ALA A 239 -28.64 2.83 -0.68
C ALA A 239 -27.26 2.34 -0.19
N TYR A 240 -26.55 3.17 0.58
CA TYR A 240 -25.29 2.80 1.21
C TYR A 240 -25.48 1.64 2.20
N ASP A 241 -26.46 1.77 3.10
CA ASP A 241 -26.79 0.74 4.10
C ASP A 241 -27.24 -0.57 3.44
N GLU A 242 -27.97 -0.52 2.32
CA GLU A 242 -28.40 -1.70 1.53
C GLU A 242 -27.19 -2.49 1.00
N VAL A 243 -26.16 -1.79 0.50
CA VAL A 243 -24.94 -2.45 0.01
C VAL A 243 -24.15 -3.07 1.15
N LEU A 244 -24.00 -2.35 2.27
CA LEU A 244 -23.29 -2.89 3.43
C LEU A 244 -23.95 -4.15 3.97
N ALA A 245 -25.29 -4.16 4.12
CA ALA A 245 -26.02 -5.33 4.56
C ALA A 245 -25.84 -6.54 3.60
N ALA A 246 -25.80 -6.29 2.30
CA ALA A 246 -25.54 -7.34 1.32
C ALA A 246 -24.09 -7.88 1.37
N MET A 247 -23.11 -7.02 1.74
CA MET A 247 -21.71 -7.42 1.90
C MET A 247 -21.46 -8.23 3.18
N GLU A 248 -22.18 -7.91 4.27
CA GLU A 248 -22.09 -8.67 5.54
C GLU A 248 -22.62 -10.11 5.36
N TRP A 249 -23.59 -10.31 4.50
CA TRP A 249 -24.13 -11.65 4.20
C TRP A 249 -23.16 -12.54 3.40
N GLU A 250 -22.26 -11.95 2.59
CA GLU A 250 -21.21 -12.69 1.86
C GLU A 250 -20.01 -13.09 2.76
N SER A 251 -19.93 -12.60 3.98
CA SER A 251 -18.82 -12.87 4.91
C SER A 251 -19.06 -14.04 5.86
N ASP A 252 -20.30 -14.56 5.96
CA ASP A 252 -20.68 -15.64 6.89
C ASP A 252 -20.82 -17.03 6.22
N ASP A 253 -20.54 -17.15 4.89
CA ASP A 253 -20.43 -18.39 4.13
C ASP A 253 -18.95 -18.68 3.74
#